data_932cd32d9f1294d99c64ad1d6617b89b
#
_entry.id   932cd32d9f1294d99c64ad1d6617b89b
#
_cell.length_a   1.000
_cell.length_b   1.000
_cell.length_c   1.000
_cell.angle_alpha   90.00
_cell.angle_beta   90.00
_cell.angle_gamma   90.00
#
_symmetry.space_group_name_H-M   'P 1'
#
loop_
_entity.id
_entity.type
_entity.pdbx_description
1 polymer ?
#
loop_
_entity_poly.entity_id
_entity_poly.type
_entity_poly.pdbx_seq_one_letter_code
_entity_poly.pdbx_strand_id
1 'polypeptide(L)'
;STFYSGAAVWEINAATGGWEIGVTEGGSSGSPLFDQNGKIIGQLYAGSAACSGTVDNNGWDVYGRLGISWGGNGSSATRLSDWLDPNGTGPAYIDSYPAFETFAVDGGILSVDSPATGNLSANENITISIRNFGQNDLTNFDISFQVNGGNTITENYSGSISPTQIVQYTSNASFDFSAVGDYEITASISVTNDENADNDSVSSTVTNVGGGDCPEQYSLP
;
A
#
# COMPACT_ATOMS: atom_id res chain seq x y z
N SER A 1 1.42 -29.97 17.42
CA SER A 1 0.64 -28.75 17.74
C SER A 1 1.19 -28.16 19.02
N THR A 2 1.57 -26.92 18.98
CA THR A 2 2.01 -26.18 20.16
C THR A 2 0.78 -25.67 20.93
N PHE A 3 0.83 -25.68 22.25
CA PHE A 3 -0.22 -25.17 23.12
C PHE A 3 0.33 -24.03 23.98
N TYR A 4 -0.43 -22.97 24.09
CA TYR A 4 -0.16 -21.86 24.97
C TYR A 4 -1.42 -21.52 25.77
N SER A 5 -1.32 -21.45 27.09
CA SER A 5 -2.49 -21.24 27.98
C SER A 5 -3.66 -22.18 27.70
N GLY A 6 -3.38 -23.43 27.30
CA GLY A 6 -4.41 -24.44 27.01
C GLY A 6 -5.05 -24.36 25.62
N ALA A 7 -4.70 -23.36 24.80
CA ALA A 7 -5.18 -23.24 23.42
C ALA A 7 -4.11 -23.68 22.41
N ALA A 8 -4.53 -24.29 21.32
CA ALA A 8 -3.65 -24.64 20.21
C ALA A 8 -3.26 -23.34 19.46
N VAL A 9 -1.98 -23.15 19.26
CA VAL A 9 -1.40 -21.94 18.64
C VAL A 9 -0.43 -22.27 17.52
N TRP A 10 -0.13 -21.29 16.70
CA TRP A 10 1.09 -21.23 15.90
C TRP A 10 2.16 -20.57 16.73
N GLU A 11 3.38 -21.08 16.73
CA GLU A 11 4.50 -20.53 17.45
C GLU A 11 5.63 -20.20 16.48
N ILE A 12 6.15 -18.98 16.60
CA ILE A 12 7.37 -18.52 15.92
C ILE A 12 8.41 -18.32 17.00
N ASN A 13 9.53 -19.03 16.90
CA ASN A 13 10.67 -18.90 17.82
C ASN A 13 11.96 -19.29 17.09
N ALA A 14 13.11 -19.04 17.73
CA ALA A 14 14.41 -19.34 17.14
C ALA A 14 14.57 -20.83 16.72
N ALA A 15 13.92 -21.78 17.41
CA ALA A 15 13.97 -23.19 17.06
C ALA A 15 13.15 -23.53 15.80
N THR A 16 12.18 -22.68 15.41
CA THR A 16 11.36 -22.84 14.20
C THR A 16 11.80 -21.93 13.06
N GLY A 17 12.97 -21.27 13.17
CA GLY A 17 13.53 -20.35 12.19
C GLY A 17 13.45 -18.87 12.61
N GLY A 18 12.63 -18.53 13.60
CA GLY A 18 12.48 -17.14 14.07
C GLY A 18 11.83 -16.22 13.05
N TRP A 19 12.14 -14.94 13.18
CA TRP A 19 11.78 -13.90 12.25
C TRP A 19 12.94 -13.65 11.26
N GLU A 20 12.71 -13.84 9.97
CA GLU A 20 13.75 -13.59 8.94
C GLU A 20 13.85 -12.09 8.61
N ILE A 21 12.73 -11.39 8.56
CA ILE A 21 12.64 -9.96 8.24
C ILE A 21 11.62 -9.33 9.17
N GLY A 22 12.06 -8.28 9.87
CA GLY A 22 11.21 -7.61 10.85
C GLY A 22 10.95 -8.46 12.07
N VAL A 23 10.09 -7.96 12.96
CA VAL A 23 9.71 -8.63 14.21
C VAL A 23 8.47 -7.94 14.76
N THR A 24 7.74 -8.58 15.66
CA THR A 24 6.65 -7.94 16.38
C THR A 24 7.20 -7.08 17.54
N GLU A 25 6.42 -6.12 17.95
CA GLU A 25 6.70 -5.22 19.07
C GLU A 25 5.49 -5.08 19.97
N GLY A 26 5.67 -4.47 21.13
CA GLY A 26 4.56 -4.09 21.99
C GLY A 26 3.54 -3.23 21.22
N GLY A 27 2.30 -3.69 21.15
CA GLY A 27 1.24 -3.07 20.34
C GLY A 27 0.90 -3.82 19.04
N SER A 28 1.70 -4.80 18.64
CA SER A 28 1.41 -5.66 17.49
C SER A 28 0.29 -6.70 17.75
N SER A 29 -0.27 -6.74 18.96
CA SER A 29 -1.34 -7.69 19.33
C SER A 29 -2.50 -7.65 18.34
N GLY A 30 -2.95 -8.83 17.88
CA GLY A 30 -4.00 -8.95 16.87
C GLY A 30 -3.51 -8.93 15.43
N SER A 31 -2.23 -8.61 15.17
CA SER A 31 -1.69 -8.63 13.81
C SER A 31 -1.83 -10.02 13.17
N PRO A 32 -2.11 -10.08 11.85
CA PRO A 32 -2.33 -11.33 11.15
C PRO A 32 -1.04 -12.12 10.96
N LEU A 33 -1.15 -13.46 11.02
CA LEU A 33 -0.16 -14.40 10.51
C LEU A 33 -0.63 -14.91 9.16
N PHE A 34 0.22 -14.81 8.15
CA PHE A 34 -0.06 -15.28 6.80
C PHE A 34 0.66 -16.63 6.53
N ASP A 35 0.05 -17.44 5.71
CA ASP A 35 0.72 -18.61 5.12
C ASP A 35 1.50 -18.20 3.85
N GLN A 36 2.18 -19.17 3.22
CA GLN A 36 2.95 -18.96 1.99
C GLN A 36 2.09 -18.57 0.77
N ASN A 37 0.76 -18.62 0.87
CA ASN A 37 -0.17 -18.21 -0.18
C ASN A 37 -0.81 -16.84 0.13
N GLY A 38 -0.32 -16.14 1.16
CA GLY A 38 -0.85 -14.86 1.60
C GLY A 38 -2.21 -14.93 2.31
N LYS A 39 -2.62 -16.10 2.79
CA LYS A 39 -3.88 -16.26 3.53
C LYS A 39 -3.65 -16.13 5.03
N ILE A 40 -4.55 -15.42 5.71
CA ILE A 40 -4.50 -15.26 7.16
C ILE A 40 -4.83 -16.61 7.83
N ILE A 41 -3.92 -17.09 8.66
CA ILE A 41 -4.05 -18.36 9.39
C ILE A 41 -4.08 -18.18 10.91
N GLY A 42 -3.83 -16.98 11.40
CA GLY A 42 -3.83 -16.67 12.83
C GLY A 42 -3.74 -15.19 13.13
N GLN A 43 -3.86 -14.86 14.40
CA GLN A 43 -3.66 -13.51 14.93
C GLN A 43 -2.72 -13.54 16.14
N LEU A 44 -1.86 -12.52 16.26
CA LEU A 44 -0.88 -12.42 17.37
C LEU A 44 -1.61 -12.32 18.71
N TYR A 45 -1.29 -13.26 19.61
CA TYR A 45 -1.88 -13.32 20.93
C TYR A 45 -0.91 -12.87 22.03
N ALA A 46 0.31 -13.38 22.00
CA ALA A 46 1.34 -13.05 22.98
C ALA A 46 2.74 -13.31 22.41
N GLY A 47 3.74 -12.68 23.00
CA GLY A 47 5.13 -12.88 22.61
C GLY A 47 6.10 -12.14 23.48
N SER A 48 7.37 -12.42 23.23
CA SER A 48 8.51 -11.72 23.79
C SER A 48 9.46 -11.23 22.69
N ALA A 49 9.06 -11.40 21.42
CA ALA A 49 9.82 -10.88 20.30
C ALA A 49 9.84 -9.35 20.35
N ALA A 50 10.96 -8.77 19.97
CA ALA A 50 11.17 -7.34 19.91
C ALA A 50 12.42 -7.03 19.07
N CYS A 51 12.52 -5.80 18.56
CA CYS A 51 13.73 -5.32 17.92
C CYS A 51 14.91 -5.27 18.91
N SER A 52 16.07 -5.71 18.43
CA SER A 52 17.35 -5.55 19.11
C SER A 52 18.33 -4.88 18.12
N GLY A 53 18.28 -3.55 18.05
CA GLY A 53 18.97 -2.80 17.00
C GLY A 53 18.31 -3.02 15.63
N THR A 54 19.03 -3.66 14.69
CA THR A 54 18.53 -3.96 13.33
C THR A 54 18.05 -5.40 13.14
N VAL A 55 18.07 -6.21 14.19
CA VAL A 55 17.69 -7.62 14.19
C VAL A 55 16.66 -7.91 15.28
N ASP A 56 16.03 -9.07 15.24
CA ASP A 56 15.18 -9.52 16.33
C ASP A 56 16.01 -9.87 17.60
N ASN A 57 15.34 -9.98 18.73
CA ASN A 57 15.95 -10.38 20.01
C ASN A 57 15.97 -11.89 20.22
N ASN A 58 15.71 -12.72 19.20
CA ASN A 58 15.45 -14.16 19.28
C ASN A 58 14.31 -14.54 20.22
N GLY A 59 13.39 -13.63 20.47
CA GLY A 59 12.19 -13.87 21.23
C GLY A 59 11.22 -14.83 20.53
N TRP A 60 10.11 -15.08 21.17
CA TRP A 60 9.07 -15.95 20.64
C TRP A 60 7.75 -15.17 20.52
N ASP A 61 6.91 -15.62 19.57
CA ASP A 61 5.54 -15.16 19.39
C ASP A 61 4.60 -16.34 19.26
N VAL A 62 3.39 -16.20 19.77
CA VAL A 62 2.31 -17.16 19.58
C VAL A 62 1.10 -16.50 18.96
N TYR A 63 0.55 -17.16 17.96
CA TYR A 63 -0.62 -16.72 17.21
C TYR A 63 -1.79 -17.65 17.48
N GLY A 64 -2.94 -17.10 17.86
CA GLY A 64 -4.19 -17.83 17.90
C GLY A 64 -4.50 -18.38 16.51
N ARG A 65 -4.92 -19.64 16.42
CA ARG A 65 -5.20 -20.31 15.13
C ARG A 65 -6.58 -19.92 14.62
N LEU A 66 -6.65 -19.40 13.38
CA LEU A 66 -7.91 -19.01 12.75
C LEU A 66 -8.93 -20.15 12.74
N GLY A 67 -8.50 -21.39 12.45
CA GLY A 67 -9.39 -22.56 12.46
C GLY A 67 -10.02 -22.86 13.82
N ILE A 68 -9.39 -22.47 14.94
CA ILE A 68 -9.99 -22.58 16.28
C ILE A 68 -11.04 -21.47 16.45
N SER A 69 -10.72 -20.25 16.05
CA SER A 69 -11.65 -19.10 16.12
C SER A 69 -12.82 -19.27 15.16
N TRP A 70 -12.65 -20.00 14.06
CA TRP A 70 -13.69 -20.31 13.09
C TRP A 70 -14.88 -21.02 13.73
N GLY A 71 -14.63 -22.11 14.45
CA GLY A 71 -15.64 -22.86 15.20
C GLY A 71 -16.02 -22.21 16.53
N GLY A 72 -15.12 -21.46 17.14
CA GLY A 72 -15.29 -20.84 18.46
C GLY A 72 -15.84 -21.81 19.49
N ASN A 73 -16.53 -21.30 20.49
CA ASN A 73 -17.23 -22.11 21.50
C ASN A 73 -18.70 -22.32 21.19
N GLY A 74 -19.08 -22.24 19.91
CA GLY A 74 -20.44 -22.56 19.47
C GLY A 74 -21.47 -21.44 19.59
N SER A 75 -21.06 -20.21 19.89
CA SER A 75 -21.97 -19.03 19.89
C SER A 75 -21.54 -18.00 18.85
N SER A 76 -22.49 -17.23 18.33
CA SER A 76 -22.22 -16.16 17.35
C SER A 76 -21.27 -15.10 17.88
N ALA A 77 -21.21 -14.89 19.19
CA ALA A 77 -20.30 -13.94 19.82
C ALA A 77 -18.83 -14.39 19.78
N THR A 78 -18.56 -15.68 19.59
CA THR A 78 -17.24 -16.29 19.67
C THR A 78 -16.81 -17.06 18.43
N ARG A 79 -17.71 -17.17 17.45
CA ARG A 79 -17.51 -18.01 16.25
C ARG A 79 -17.38 -17.13 15.00
N LEU A 80 -16.17 -17.13 14.41
CA LEU A 80 -15.91 -16.32 13.20
C LEU A 80 -16.72 -16.76 11.99
N SER A 81 -17.06 -18.06 11.87
CA SER A 81 -17.83 -18.57 10.74
C SER A 81 -19.19 -17.87 10.60
N ASP A 82 -19.83 -17.45 11.68
CA ASP A 82 -21.13 -16.77 11.60
C ASP A 82 -21.04 -15.37 10.95
N TRP A 83 -19.85 -14.80 10.95
CA TRP A 83 -19.58 -13.48 10.40
C TRP A 83 -18.92 -13.52 9.03
N LEU A 84 -18.02 -14.47 8.80
CA LEU A 84 -17.20 -14.58 7.59
C LEU A 84 -17.78 -15.60 6.57
N ASP A 85 -18.70 -16.47 7.00
CA ASP A 85 -19.45 -17.40 6.15
C ASP A 85 -20.91 -17.48 6.62
N PRO A 86 -21.65 -16.36 6.58
CA PRO A 86 -23.03 -16.30 7.11
C PRO A 86 -24.00 -17.23 6.41
N ASN A 87 -23.68 -17.68 5.20
CA ASN A 87 -24.48 -18.63 4.42
C ASN A 87 -24.13 -20.09 4.70
N GLY A 88 -23.12 -20.36 5.52
CA GLY A 88 -22.72 -21.73 5.89
C GLY A 88 -22.22 -22.55 4.71
N THR A 89 -21.51 -21.94 3.77
CA THR A 89 -21.00 -22.59 2.55
C THR A 89 -19.80 -23.49 2.81
N GLY A 90 -19.14 -23.32 3.97
CA GLY A 90 -17.98 -24.10 4.40
C GLY A 90 -16.78 -24.01 3.47
N PRO A 91 -16.39 -22.82 2.98
CA PRO A 91 -15.28 -22.70 2.04
C PRO A 91 -13.97 -23.10 2.71
N ALA A 92 -13.04 -23.66 1.93
CA ALA A 92 -11.70 -24.00 2.40
C ALA A 92 -10.88 -22.75 2.77
N TYR A 93 -11.19 -21.62 2.14
CA TYR A 93 -10.66 -20.28 2.42
C TYR A 93 -11.67 -19.24 1.94
N ILE A 94 -11.53 -18.01 2.45
CA ILE A 94 -12.25 -16.84 1.97
C ILE A 94 -11.22 -15.77 1.64
N ASP A 95 -11.44 -15.01 0.59
CA ASP A 95 -10.58 -13.88 0.23
C ASP A 95 -10.96 -12.62 1.01
N SER A 96 -12.24 -12.28 1.00
CA SER A 96 -12.78 -11.17 1.80
C SER A 96 -14.28 -11.36 2.02
N TYR A 97 -14.86 -10.67 3.02
CA TYR A 97 -16.30 -10.52 3.16
C TYR A 97 -16.67 -9.06 3.46
N PRO A 98 -17.46 -8.40 2.59
CA PRO A 98 -17.95 -8.94 1.31
C PRO A 98 -16.83 -9.36 0.37
N ALA A 99 -17.16 -10.16 -0.66
CA ALA A 99 -16.18 -10.63 -1.64
C ALA A 99 -15.39 -9.44 -2.20
N PHE A 100 -14.09 -9.61 -2.33
CA PHE A 100 -13.25 -8.61 -2.95
C PHE A 100 -13.67 -8.49 -4.42
N GLU A 101 -14.07 -7.32 -4.84
CA GLU A 101 -14.36 -7.09 -6.26
C GLU A 101 -13.07 -7.21 -7.06
N THR A 102 -13.08 -8.11 -8.03
CA THR A 102 -11.96 -8.27 -8.96
C THR A 102 -12.38 -7.72 -10.30
N PHE A 103 -11.71 -6.66 -10.73
CA PHE A 103 -11.95 -6.04 -12.03
C PHE A 103 -11.12 -6.75 -13.10
N ALA A 104 -11.68 -6.88 -14.29
CA ALA A 104 -10.92 -7.40 -15.42
C ALA A 104 -9.93 -6.34 -15.92
N VAL A 105 -10.36 -5.09 -15.97
CA VAL A 105 -9.56 -3.93 -16.33
C VAL A 105 -9.72 -2.88 -15.25
N ASP A 106 -8.63 -2.50 -14.60
CA ASP A 106 -8.61 -1.47 -13.56
C ASP A 106 -7.18 -0.91 -13.46
N GLY A 107 -7.01 0.30 -13.97
CA GLY A 107 -5.79 1.07 -13.84
C GLY A 107 -5.97 2.16 -12.79
N GLY A 108 -4.96 2.45 -11.98
CA GLY A 108 -5.08 3.51 -10.99
C GLY A 108 -3.76 4.23 -10.74
N ILE A 109 -3.85 5.48 -10.27
CA ILE A 109 -2.70 6.28 -9.87
C ILE A 109 -2.52 6.18 -8.36
N LEU A 110 -1.33 5.76 -7.94
CA LEU A 110 -1.00 5.65 -6.51
C LEU A 110 -0.54 6.98 -5.92
N SER A 111 0.26 7.74 -6.65
CA SER A 111 0.93 8.94 -6.14
C SER A 111 1.44 9.85 -7.25
N VAL A 112 1.61 11.13 -6.90
CA VAL A 112 2.52 12.04 -7.60
C VAL A 112 3.86 11.98 -6.87
N ASP A 113 4.89 11.52 -7.56
CA ASP A 113 6.21 11.26 -6.98
C ASP A 113 7.17 12.44 -7.13
N SER A 114 6.97 13.24 -8.19
CA SER A 114 7.78 14.43 -8.51
C SER A 114 6.92 15.48 -9.20
N PRO A 115 7.25 16.80 -9.05
CA PRO A 115 8.29 17.33 -8.18
C PRO A 115 7.94 17.22 -6.69
N ALA A 116 8.96 17.24 -5.83
CA ALA A 116 8.78 17.37 -4.39
C ALA A 116 8.87 18.84 -3.96
N THR A 117 8.27 19.19 -2.82
CA THR A 117 8.42 20.52 -2.22
C THR A 117 9.90 20.89 -2.09
N GLY A 118 10.28 22.07 -2.58
CA GLY A 118 11.67 22.53 -2.61
C GLY A 118 11.85 23.79 -3.42
N ASN A 119 13.07 24.03 -3.88
CA ASN A 119 13.35 25.10 -4.85
C ASN A 119 13.07 24.55 -6.26
N LEU A 120 11.93 24.95 -6.82
CA LEU A 120 11.42 24.46 -8.09
C LEU A 120 11.69 25.46 -9.23
N SER A 121 11.77 24.94 -10.44
CA SER A 121 12.10 25.70 -11.64
C SER A 121 10.89 25.89 -12.58
N ALA A 122 11.11 26.61 -13.68
CA ALA A 122 10.12 26.76 -14.75
C ALA A 122 10.01 25.52 -15.66
N ASN A 123 10.82 24.47 -15.44
CA ASN A 123 10.87 23.31 -16.30
C ASN A 123 10.94 22.02 -15.47
N GLU A 124 9.90 21.74 -14.68
CA GLU A 124 9.77 20.50 -13.93
C GLU A 124 8.93 19.48 -14.70
N ASN A 125 9.33 18.23 -14.67
CA ASN A 125 8.50 17.13 -15.15
C ASN A 125 7.74 16.52 -13.97
N ILE A 126 6.50 16.10 -14.23
CA ILE A 126 5.68 15.41 -13.23
C ILE A 126 5.90 13.91 -13.38
N THR A 127 6.24 13.23 -12.29
CA THR A 127 6.34 11.77 -12.23
C THR A 127 5.23 11.21 -11.36
N ILE A 128 4.56 10.18 -11.84
CA ILE A 128 3.50 9.48 -11.13
C ILE A 128 3.79 7.98 -11.06
N SER A 129 3.26 7.32 -10.04
CA SER A 129 3.22 5.87 -9.93
C SER A 129 1.86 5.36 -10.35
N ILE A 130 1.81 4.49 -11.36
CA ILE A 130 0.59 3.87 -11.91
C ILE A 130 0.63 2.38 -11.55
N ARG A 131 -0.49 1.84 -11.10
CA ARG A 131 -0.65 0.42 -10.81
C ARG A 131 -1.77 -0.18 -11.64
N ASN A 132 -1.55 -1.42 -12.09
CA ASN A 132 -2.61 -2.26 -12.61
C ASN A 132 -3.26 -3.03 -11.44
N PHE A 133 -4.51 -2.69 -11.13
CA PHE A 133 -5.33 -3.38 -10.13
C PHE A 133 -6.20 -4.47 -10.75
N GLY A 134 -6.33 -4.48 -12.09
CA GLY A 134 -7.09 -5.46 -12.85
C GLY A 134 -6.38 -6.80 -13.04
N GLN A 135 -7.05 -7.68 -13.76
CA GLN A 135 -6.55 -9.03 -14.09
C GLN A 135 -5.94 -9.11 -15.49
N ASN A 136 -6.22 -8.13 -16.36
CA ASN A 136 -5.69 -8.04 -17.72
C ASN A 136 -4.56 -7.01 -17.80
N ASP A 137 -3.66 -7.18 -18.76
CA ASP A 137 -2.62 -6.17 -19.01
C ASP A 137 -3.26 -4.83 -19.43
N LEU A 138 -2.77 -3.73 -18.85
CA LEU A 138 -3.12 -2.37 -19.30
C LEU A 138 -2.18 -1.94 -20.41
N THR A 139 -2.73 -1.49 -21.51
CA THR A 139 -1.95 -1.06 -22.67
C THR A 139 -2.61 0.12 -23.35
N ASN A 140 -1.80 1.03 -23.87
CA ASN A 140 -2.27 2.09 -24.77
C ASN A 140 -3.42 2.92 -24.19
N PHE A 141 -3.14 3.66 -23.10
CA PHE A 141 -4.09 4.52 -22.42
C PHE A 141 -3.54 5.95 -22.28
N ASP A 142 -4.42 6.90 -22.02
CA ASP A 142 -4.06 8.30 -21.89
C ASP A 142 -3.79 8.66 -20.42
N ILE A 143 -2.78 9.52 -20.23
CA ILE A 143 -2.41 10.12 -18.95
C ILE A 143 -2.55 11.64 -19.09
N SER A 144 -3.25 12.28 -18.18
CA SER A 144 -3.48 13.71 -18.19
C SER A 144 -2.91 14.37 -16.94
N PHE A 145 -2.30 15.52 -17.13
CA PHE A 145 -1.73 16.34 -16.07
C PHE A 145 -2.33 17.74 -16.08
N GLN A 146 -2.62 18.28 -14.90
CA GLN A 146 -3.09 19.65 -14.72
C GLN A 146 -2.41 20.26 -13.49
N VAL A 147 -2.02 21.53 -13.59
CA VAL A 147 -1.43 22.28 -12.48
C VAL A 147 -2.32 23.49 -12.21
N ASN A 148 -2.70 23.69 -10.93
CA ASN A 148 -3.55 24.82 -10.46
C ASN A 148 -4.84 25.01 -11.28
N GLY A 149 -5.47 23.93 -11.75
CA GLY A 149 -6.68 24.02 -12.57
C GLY A 149 -6.45 24.68 -13.94
N GLY A 150 -5.21 24.79 -14.40
CA GLY A 150 -4.83 25.34 -15.69
C GLY A 150 -5.13 24.40 -16.85
N ASN A 151 -4.40 24.54 -17.96
CA ASN A 151 -4.57 23.68 -19.12
C ASN A 151 -4.19 22.24 -18.81
N THR A 152 -5.03 21.30 -19.25
CA THR A 152 -4.74 19.86 -19.19
C THR A 152 -3.81 19.48 -20.32
N ILE A 153 -2.73 18.77 -20.00
CA ILE A 153 -1.81 18.16 -20.96
C ILE A 153 -2.04 16.66 -20.94
N THR A 154 -2.35 16.07 -22.09
CA THR A 154 -2.59 14.63 -22.21
C THR A 154 -1.49 13.99 -23.03
N GLU A 155 -0.97 12.88 -22.55
CA GLU A 155 0.07 12.05 -23.16
C GLU A 155 -0.40 10.61 -23.21
N ASN A 156 0.09 9.83 -24.18
CA ASN A 156 -0.29 8.43 -24.33
C ASN A 156 0.80 7.52 -23.77
N TYR A 157 0.38 6.56 -22.94
CA TYR A 157 1.22 5.46 -22.48
C TYR A 157 1.09 4.28 -23.44
N SER A 158 2.16 3.96 -24.17
CA SER A 158 2.20 2.90 -25.18
C SER A 158 2.82 1.58 -24.68
N GLY A 159 3.22 1.51 -23.40
CA GLY A 159 3.77 0.31 -22.78
C GLY A 159 2.70 -0.71 -22.38
N SER A 160 3.11 -1.74 -21.64
CA SER A 160 2.21 -2.71 -21.00
C SER A 160 2.50 -2.77 -19.50
N ILE A 161 1.43 -2.79 -18.68
CA ILE A 161 1.50 -2.97 -17.23
C ILE A 161 0.73 -4.25 -16.90
N SER A 162 1.46 -5.29 -16.50
CA SER A 162 0.83 -6.56 -16.13
C SER A 162 0.10 -6.48 -14.77
N PRO A 163 -0.85 -7.36 -14.50
CA PRO A 163 -1.58 -7.41 -13.22
C PRO A 163 -0.68 -7.26 -12.00
N THR A 164 -1.10 -6.43 -11.06
CA THR A 164 -0.40 -6.07 -9.83
C THR A 164 0.88 -5.24 -9.98
N GLN A 165 1.39 -5.07 -11.19
CA GLN A 165 2.61 -4.31 -11.46
C GLN A 165 2.40 -2.82 -11.22
N ILE A 166 3.45 -2.16 -10.74
CA ILE A 166 3.55 -0.71 -10.60
C ILE A 166 4.62 -0.22 -11.56
N VAL A 167 4.33 0.86 -12.27
CA VAL A 167 5.29 1.57 -13.13
C VAL A 167 5.31 3.04 -12.78
N GLN A 168 6.47 3.67 -12.93
CA GLN A 168 6.58 5.12 -12.88
C GLN A 168 6.49 5.68 -14.31
N TYR A 169 5.71 6.76 -14.45
CA TYR A 169 5.63 7.52 -15.67
C TYR A 169 6.03 8.96 -15.40
N THR A 170 6.98 9.47 -16.18
CA THR A 170 7.40 10.87 -16.14
C THR A 170 6.87 11.58 -17.37
N SER A 171 6.20 12.72 -17.17
CA SER A 171 5.65 13.52 -18.28
C SER A 171 6.75 13.93 -19.27
N ASN A 172 6.42 13.90 -20.57
CA ASN A 172 7.29 14.47 -21.60
C ASN A 172 7.22 16.01 -21.57
N ALA A 173 6.05 16.55 -21.23
CA ALA A 173 5.87 17.97 -21.03
C ALA A 173 6.49 18.44 -19.72
N SER A 174 7.04 19.65 -19.72
CA SER A 174 7.47 20.34 -18.51
C SER A 174 6.43 21.37 -18.07
N PHE A 175 6.41 21.67 -16.78
CA PHE A 175 5.49 22.60 -16.13
C PHE A 175 6.27 23.66 -15.39
N ASP A 176 5.71 24.87 -15.34
CA ASP A 176 6.33 26.02 -14.65
C ASP A 176 5.91 26.06 -13.17
N PHE A 177 6.86 25.80 -12.29
CA PHE A 177 6.72 25.87 -10.83
C PHE A 177 7.63 26.97 -10.24
N SER A 178 8.11 27.94 -11.06
CA SER A 178 9.15 28.90 -10.64
C SER A 178 8.67 29.95 -9.67
N ALA A 179 7.39 30.29 -9.64
CA ALA A 179 6.87 31.24 -8.66
C ALA A 179 6.83 30.60 -7.26
N VAL A 180 7.23 31.35 -6.23
CA VAL A 180 7.14 30.90 -4.84
C VAL A 180 5.68 30.74 -4.44
N GLY A 181 5.33 29.61 -3.84
CA GLY A 181 3.97 29.30 -3.42
C GLY A 181 3.57 27.85 -3.65
N ASP A 182 2.30 27.56 -3.39
CA ASP A 182 1.74 26.23 -3.50
C ASP A 182 1.20 25.97 -4.90
N TYR A 183 1.41 24.76 -5.36
CA TYR A 183 0.89 24.23 -6.63
C TYR A 183 0.11 22.95 -6.37
N GLU A 184 -1.13 22.92 -6.83
CA GLU A 184 -1.92 21.72 -6.87
C GLU A 184 -1.64 20.99 -8.19
N ILE A 185 -1.15 19.77 -8.12
CA ILE A 185 -0.94 18.89 -9.26
C ILE A 185 -2.06 17.86 -9.26
N THR A 186 -2.82 17.78 -10.34
CA THR A 186 -3.80 16.71 -10.57
C THR A 186 -3.32 15.86 -11.74
N ALA A 187 -3.22 14.56 -11.52
CA ALA A 187 -2.93 13.59 -12.56
C ALA A 187 -4.10 12.62 -12.68
N SER A 188 -4.44 12.24 -13.90
CA SER A 188 -5.48 11.25 -14.18
C SER A 188 -5.09 10.33 -15.32
N ILE A 189 -5.64 9.11 -15.31
CA ILE A 189 -5.53 8.16 -16.43
C ILE A 189 -6.92 7.90 -17.05
N SER A 190 -6.93 7.47 -18.29
CA SER A 190 -8.14 7.06 -18.99
C SER A 190 -7.87 5.75 -19.71
N VAL A 191 -8.25 4.65 -19.07
CA VAL A 191 -8.09 3.30 -19.57
C VAL A 191 -9.40 2.84 -20.22
N THR A 192 -9.32 2.26 -21.39
CA THR A 192 -10.52 1.76 -22.09
C THR A 192 -11.13 0.57 -21.33
N ASN A 193 -12.43 0.64 -21.04
CA ASN A 193 -13.18 -0.34 -20.25
C ASN A 193 -12.69 -0.49 -18.80
N ASP A 194 -12.14 0.57 -18.22
CA ASP A 194 -11.87 0.61 -16.80
C ASP A 194 -13.16 0.40 -16.00
N GLU A 195 -13.11 -0.50 -15.03
CA GLU A 195 -14.28 -0.90 -14.23
C GLU A 195 -14.33 -0.19 -12.87
N ASN A 196 -13.28 0.62 -12.55
CA ASN A 196 -13.17 1.33 -11.27
C ASN A 196 -12.59 2.73 -11.43
N ALA A 197 -13.41 3.69 -11.73
CA ALA A 197 -13.00 5.07 -11.92
C ALA A 197 -12.59 5.82 -10.63
N ASP A 198 -12.75 5.23 -9.46
CA ASP A 198 -12.47 5.90 -8.18
C ASP A 198 -10.96 6.08 -7.91
N ASN A 199 -10.11 5.31 -8.59
CA ASN A 199 -8.65 5.36 -8.47
C ASN A 199 -7.93 5.98 -9.68
N ASP A 200 -8.70 6.44 -10.69
CA ASP A 200 -8.18 7.00 -11.94
C ASP A 200 -7.44 8.32 -11.77
N SER A 201 -7.60 9.00 -10.65
CA SER A 201 -7.01 10.33 -10.44
C SER A 201 -6.44 10.50 -9.05
N VAL A 202 -5.42 11.35 -8.97
CA VAL A 202 -4.79 11.78 -7.72
C VAL A 202 -4.49 13.26 -7.77
N SER A 203 -4.64 13.95 -6.65
CA SER A 203 -4.16 15.32 -6.47
C SER A 203 -3.11 15.38 -5.37
N SER A 204 -2.10 16.21 -5.58
CA SER A 204 -1.01 16.45 -4.62
C SER A 204 -0.65 17.93 -4.62
N THR A 205 -0.31 18.45 -3.45
CA THR A 205 0.19 19.83 -3.32
C THR A 205 1.69 19.80 -3.10
N VAL A 206 2.42 20.58 -3.92
CA VAL A 206 3.86 20.84 -3.76
C VAL A 206 4.10 22.33 -3.59
N THR A 207 5.10 22.69 -2.80
CA THR A 207 5.42 24.09 -2.51
C THR A 207 6.78 24.45 -3.09
N ASN A 208 6.84 25.51 -3.93
CA ASN A 208 8.10 26.15 -4.24
C ASN A 208 8.45 27.11 -3.11
N VAL A 209 9.47 26.78 -2.35
CA VAL A 209 9.96 27.60 -1.23
C VAL A 209 10.91 28.73 -1.67
N GLY A 210 11.24 28.76 -2.97
CA GLY A 210 12.25 29.65 -3.52
C GLY A 210 13.68 29.27 -3.12
N GLY A 211 14.66 29.77 -3.84
CA GLY A 211 16.05 29.70 -3.41
C GLY A 211 16.25 30.66 -2.23
N GLY A 212 16.33 30.13 -1.02
CA GLY A 212 16.79 30.96 0.10
C GLY A 212 18.20 31.46 -0.20
N ASP A 213 18.37 32.77 -0.26
CA ASP A 213 19.71 33.35 -0.26
C ASP A 213 20.43 32.83 0.98
N CYS A 214 21.52 32.08 0.81
CA CYS A 214 22.41 31.81 1.92
C CYS A 214 22.79 33.18 2.51
N PRO A 215 22.55 33.46 3.80
CA PRO A 215 23.00 34.69 4.39
C PRO A 215 24.48 34.81 4.11
N GLU A 216 24.89 35.95 3.51
CA GLU A 216 26.30 36.24 3.27
C GLU A 216 27.08 35.93 4.55
N GLN A 217 28.09 35.07 4.42
CA GLN A 217 28.97 34.74 5.50
C GLN A 217 29.67 36.04 5.92
N TYR A 218 29.18 36.67 6.99
CA TYR A 218 29.87 37.84 7.61
C TYR A 218 31.25 37.33 8.02
N SER A 219 32.27 37.68 7.23
CA SER A 219 33.66 37.62 7.67
C SER A 219 33.81 38.66 8.77
N LEU A 220 33.93 38.21 10.01
CA LEU A 220 34.31 39.08 11.13
C LEU A 220 35.69 39.66 10.84
N PRO A 221 35.89 40.94 11.16
CA PRO A 221 37.16 41.65 10.96
C PRO A 221 38.28 41.10 11.84
#